data_e5d81d8caf0fbc221adb7e161c77cd9a
#
_entry.id   e5d81d8caf0fbc221adb7e161c77cd9a
#
_cell.length_a   1.000
_cell.length_b   1.000
_cell.length_c   1.000
_cell.angle_alpha   90.00
_cell.angle_beta   90.00
_cell.angle_gamma   90.00
#
_symmetry.space_group_name_H-M   'P 1'
#
loop_
_entity.id
_entity.type
_entity.pdbx_description
1 polymer ?
#
loop_
_entity_poly.entity_id
_entity_poly.type
_entity_poly.pdbx_seq_one_letter_code
_entity_poly.pdbx_strand_id
1 'polypeptide(L)'
;MPAAGQAVTRSLRVNDLAFAFHEWRAKPGNHEPPIVIAHATGFHGRCYSAIAEAFPDRRVIALDLRGHGRSEGRPIDHWRTLFEDVSAILDQLRIRRAVGVGHSMGAHTLVQVASENPEVFSRLVLFDPVILAPEFYEDSGALYTSDAPHPTIRRKRDFDSPEAMMERFATRDPYSLFTPRVFEDYCRHGLREKPDGGFELACAPEMEASVYGASRTNSGIHDAARKVKVPTLIVRAQQGKSMDFKTSPTWPKLASIMPAGEDLSRPDRTHFHPFEDPEDAARIIAEFAAR
;
A
#
# COMPACT_ATOMS: atom_id res chain seq x y z
N MET A 1 8.30 5.93 -27.22
CA MET A 1 8.51 5.17 -25.95
C MET A 1 8.73 6.18 -24.86
N PRO A 2 8.10 6.04 -23.66
CA PRO A 2 8.40 6.93 -22.54
C PRO A 2 9.89 6.83 -22.19
N ALA A 3 10.46 7.94 -21.70
CA ALA A 3 11.85 7.99 -21.28
C ALA A 3 12.09 7.00 -20.13
N ALA A 4 13.32 6.48 -20.03
CA ALA A 4 13.71 5.64 -18.90
C ALA A 4 13.49 6.42 -17.60
N GLY A 5 12.83 5.81 -16.60
CA GLY A 5 12.52 6.44 -15.32
C GLY A 5 11.14 7.09 -15.24
N GLN A 6 10.37 7.18 -16.33
CA GLN A 6 8.98 7.65 -16.26
C GLN A 6 7.99 6.50 -16.07
N ALA A 7 7.05 6.69 -15.15
CA ALA A 7 5.96 5.77 -14.94
C ALA A 7 5.02 5.73 -16.14
N VAL A 8 4.65 4.52 -16.56
CA VAL A 8 3.58 4.29 -17.53
C VAL A 8 2.40 3.69 -16.78
N THR A 9 1.27 4.39 -16.80
CA THR A 9 0.02 3.85 -16.25
C THR A 9 -0.58 2.85 -17.25
N ARG A 10 -0.92 1.68 -16.74
CA ARG A 10 -1.56 0.59 -17.48
C ARG A 10 -2.78 0.11 -16.70
N SER A 11 -3.65 -0.61 -17.38
CA SER A 11 -4.81 -1.27 -16.75
C SER A 11 -4.97 -2.70 -17.26
N LEU A 12 -5.61 -3.50 -16.43
CA LEU A 12 -6.07 -4.84 -16.77
C LEU A 12 -7.43 -5.10 -16.09
N ARG A 13 -8.16 -6.08 -16.55
CA ARG A 13 -9.44 -6.45 -15.91
C ARG A 13 -9.27 -7.73 -15.10
N VAL A 14 -9.69 -7.65 -13.85
CA VAL A 14 -9.84 -8.79 -12.95
C VAL A 14 -11.31 -8.88 -12.58
N ASN A 15 -11.92 -10.01 -12.85
CA ASN A 15 -13.37 -10.18 -12.76
C ASN A 15 -14.07 -9.03 -13.55
N ASP A 16 -14.95 -8.29 -12.92
CA ASP A 16 -15.71 -7.22 -13.56
C ASP A 16 -15.10 -5.82 -13.37
N LEU A 17 -13.92 -5.71 -12.75
CA LEU A 17 -13.28 -4.44 -12.41
C LEU A 17 -12.00 -4.19 -13.22
N ALA A 18 -11.80 -2.94 -13.62
CA ALA A 18 -10.54 -2.49 -14.18
C ALA A 18 -9.59 -2.07 -13.04
N PHE A 19 -8.39 -2.64 -13.03
CA PHE A 19 -7.33 -2.30 -12.10
C PHE A 19 -6.18 -1.60 -12.83
N ALA A 20 -5.72 -0.49 -12.27
CA ALA A 20 -4.59 0.24 -12.77
C ALA A 20 -3.31 -0.14 -12.01
N PHE A 21 -2.19 0.00 -12.71
CA PHE A 21 -0.87 -0.08 -12.13
C PHE A 21 0.08 0.86 -12.87
N HIS A 22 1.13 1.29 -12.18
CA HIS A 22 2.15 2.18 -12.69
C HIS A 22 3.44 1.40 -12.85
N GLU A 23 4.00 1.41 -14.06
CA GLU A 23 5.18 0.63 -14.40
C GLU A 23 6.37 1.55 -14.71
N TRP A 24 7.46 1.39 -13.98
CA TRP A 24 8.79 1.87 -14.32
C TRP A 24 9.58 0.71 -14.92
N ARG A 25 10.04 0.90 -16.14
CA ARG A 25 10.74 -0.17 -16.85
C ARG A 25 12.21 -0.16 -16.49
N ALA A 26 12.76 -1.36 -16.31
CA ALA A 26 14.21 -1.56 -16.22
C ALA A 26 14.92 -1.12 -17.50
N LYS A 27 16.17 -0.75 -17.38
CA LYS A 27 17.07 -0.61 -18.54
C LYS A 27 17.14 -1.92 -19.31
N PRO A 28 17.27 -1.88 -20.67
CA PRO A 28 17.40 -3.07 -21.49
C PRO A 28 18.55 -3.97 -21.00
N GLY A 29 18.30 -5.29 -20.96
CA GLY A 29 19.30 -6.30 -20.57
C GLY A 29 19.35 -6.61 -19.07
N ASN A 30 18.60 -5.91 -18.23
CA ASN A 30 18.49 -6.29 -16.83
C ASN A 30 17.38 -7.35 -16.63
N HIS A 31 17.71 -8.41 -15.90
CA HIS A 31 16.84 -9.54 -15.59
C HIS A 31 16.60 -9.70 -14.08
N GLU A 32 16.89 -8.66 -13.30
CA GLU A 32 16.63 -8.64 -11.87
C GLU A 32 15.14 -8.86 -11.57
N PRO A 33 14.80 -9.56 -10.48
CA PRO A 33 13.42 -9.73 -10.08
C PRO A 33 12.69 -8.38 -9.98
N PRO A 34 11.46 -8.26 -10.50
CA PRO A 34 10.72 -7.02 -10.41
C PRO A 34 10.37 -6.67 -8.96
N ILE A 35 10.17 -5.39 -8.70
CA ILE A 35 9.62 -4.89 -7.44
C ILE A 35 8.11 -4.66 -7.65
N VAL A 36 7.29 -5.19 -6.74
CA VAL A 36 5.84 -4.94 -6.71
C VAL A 36 5.52 -4.16 -5.45
N ILE A 37 4.87 -3.00 -5.62
CA ILE A 37 4.50 -2.11 -4.51
C ILE A 37 2.98 -2.13 -4.32
N ALA A 38 2.53 -2.38 -3.09
CA ALA A 38 1.13 -2.29 -2.65
C ALA A 38 0.99 -1.18 -1.59
N HIS A 39 0.11 -0.23 -1.86
CA HIS A 39 -0.01 1.03 -1.11
C HIS A 39 -0.88 0.93 0.15
N ALA A 40 -0.81 1.97 1.00
CA ALA A 40 -1.65 2.15 2.19
C ALA A 40 -3.08 2.63 1.85
N THR A 41 -4.03 2.43 2.76
CA THR A 41 -5.43 2.89 2.63
C THR A 41 -5.50 4.40 2.38
N GLY A 42 -6.31 4.81 1.42
CA GLY A 42 -6.50 6.23 1.05
C GLY A 42 -5.40 6.82 0.17
N PHE A 43 -4.39 6.03 -0.19
CA PHE A 43 -3.29 6.40 -1.09
C PHE A 43 -3.38 5.65 -2.43
N HIS A 44 -2.35 5.70 -3.25
CA HIS A 44 -2.28 5.07 -4.57
C HIS A 44 -0.82 4.80 -4.97
N GLY A 45 -0.61 4.03 -6.02
CA GLY A 45 0.72 3.61 -6.46
C GLY A 45 1.68 4.77 -6.78
N ARG A 46 1.17 5.90 -7.27
CA ARG A 46 2.01 7.07 -7.60
C ARG A 46 2.62 7.77 -6.38
N CYS A 47 2.10 7.56 -5.17
CA CYS A 47 2.74 8.06 -3.96
C CYS A 47 4.12 7.44 -3.70
N TYR A 48 4.42 6.33 -4.37
CA TYR A 48 5.70 5.62 -4.27
C TYR A 48 6.63 5.91 -5.45
N SER A 49 6.36 6.94 -6.28
CA SER A 49 7.18 7.29 -7.44
C SER A 49 8.64 7.53 -7.07
N ALA A 50 8.91 8.28 -6.00
CA ALA A 50 10.27 8.56 -5.55
C ALA A 50 11.04 7.27 -5.17
N ILE A 51 10.35 6.31 -4.53
CA ILE A 51 10.93 4.98 -4.22
C ILE A 51 11.18 4.21 -5.52
N ALA A 52 10.21 4.16 -6.43
CA ALA A 52 10.33 3.41 -7.68
C ALA A 52 11.48 3.93 -8.57
N GLU A 53 11.63 5.25 -8.64
CA GLU A 53 12.69 5.93 -9.41
C GLU A 53 14.11 5.66 -8.86
N ALA A 54 14.23 5.25 -7.60
CA ALA A 54 15.51 4.81 -7.02
C ALA A 54 16.00 3.45 -7.57
N PHE A 55 15.18 2.73 -8.34
CA PHE A 55 15.51 1.44 -8.94
C PHE A 55 15.53 1.47 -10.47
N PRO A 56 16.39 2.31 -11.11
CA PRO A 56 16.36 2.52 -12.56
C PRO A 56 16.73 1.25 -13.37
N ASP A 57 17.38 0.31 -12.71
CA ASP A 57 17.80 -0.96 -13.32
C ASP A 57 16.80 -2.11 -13.06
N ARG A 58 15.72 -1.87 -12.32
CA ARG A 58 14.69 -2.87 -12.06
C ARG A 58 13.34 -2.46 -12.64
N ARG A 59 12.56 -3.44 -13.06
CA ARG A 59 11.14 -3.23 -13.33
C ARG A 59 10.42 -3.02 -12.01
N VAL A 60 9.77 -1.86 -11.84
CA VAL A 60 8.93 -1.57 -10.66
C VAL A 60 7.48 -1.46 -11.10
N ILE A 61 6.58 -2.08 -10.35
CA ILE A 61 5.13 -2.08 -10.57
C ILE A 61 4.48 -1.62 -9.28
N ALA A 62 3.90 -0.43 -9.27
CA ALA A 62 3.08 0.04 -8.15
C ALA A 62 1.60 -0.11 -8.51
N LEU A 63 0.88 -0.88 -7.70
CA LEU A 63 -0.53 -1.17 -7.90
C LEU A 63 -1.39 -0.01 -7.38
N ASP A 64 -2.49 0.27 -8.07
CA ASP A 64 -3.62 0.95 -7.47
C ASP A 64 -4.60 -0.14 -7.00
N LEU A 65 -4.75 -0.29 -5.70
CA LEU A 65 -5.63 -1.31 -5.12
C LEU A 65 -7.11 -0.93 -5.35
N ARG A 66 -8.00 -1.88 -5.15
CA ARG A 66 -9.47 -1.71 -5.34
C ARG A 66 -9.96 -0.36 -4.84
N GLY A 67 -10.63 0.41 -5.72
CA GLY A 67 -11.25 1.69 -5.40
C GLY A 67 -10.29 2.83 -5.06
N HIS A 68 -8.99 2.66 -5.35
CA HIS A 68 -7.97 3.68 -5.16
C HIS A 68 -7.32 4.07 -6.49
N GLY A 69 -6.75 5.27 -6.55
CA GLY A 69 -6.04 5.77 -7.72
C GLY A 69 -6.89 5.69 -8.99
N ARG A 70 -6.43 4.95 -10.00
CA ARG A 70 -7.15 4.74 -11.27
C ARG A 70 -7.89 3.40 -11.33
N SER A 71 -7.86 2.59 -10.26
CA SER A 71 -8.59 1.33 -10.18
C SER A 71 -10.05 1.54 -9.85
N GLU A 72 -10.90 0.76 -10.51
CA GLU A 72 -12.31 0.66 -10.14
C GLU A 72 -12.46 -0.06 -8.79
N GLY A 73 -13.60 0.12 -8.14
CA GLY A 73 -13.89 -0.59 -6.90
C GLY A 73 -15.24 -0.25 -6.33
N ARG A 74 -15.64 -1.08 -5.38
CA ARG A 74 -16.84 -0.89 -4.55
C ARG A 74 -16.42 -1.08 -3.10
N PRO A 75 -17.09 -0.50 -2.12
CA PRO A 75 -16.88 -0.75 -0.71
C PRO A 75 -16.74 -2.24 -0.41
N ILE A 76 -15.87 -2.56 0.55
CA ILE A 76 -15.61 -3.94 0.97
C ILE A 76 -16.05 -4.14 2.42
N ASP A 77 -16.35 -5.38 2.75
CA ASP A 77 -16.69 -5.84 4.10
C ASP A 77 -15.63 -6.78 4.70
N HIS A 78 -14.68 -7.24 3.86
CA HIS A 78 -13.62 -8.14 4.26
C HIS A 78 -12.30 -7.88 3.53
N TRP A 79 -11.16 -7.87 4.26
CA TRP A 79 -9.84 -7.61 3.67
C TRP A 79 -9.32 -8.75 2.76
N ARG A 80 -9.91 -9.95 2.82
CA ARG A 80 -9.61 -10.99 1.83
C ARG A 80 -9.90 -10.56 0.39
N THR A 81 -10.88 -9.69 0.18
CA THR A 81 -11.18 -9.15 -1.14
C THR A 81 -9.96 -8.48 -1.79
N LEU A 82 -9.15 -7.76 -0.98
CA LEU A 82 -7.92 -7.12 -1.47
C LEU A 82 -6.87 -8.15 -1.90
N PHE A 83 -6.75 -9.24 -1.14
CA PHE A 83 -5.86 -10.35 -1.48
C PHE A 83 -6.28 -11.02 -2.81
N GLU A 84 -7.57 -11.31 -2.98
CA GLU A 84 -8.11 -11.96 -4.17
C GLU A 84 -7.83 -11.12 -5.43
N ASP A 85 -8.04 -9.81 -5.34
CA ASP A 85 -7.71 -8.88 -6.42
C ASP A 85 -6.22 -8.88 -6.76
N VAL A 86 -5.36 -8.70 -5.75
CA VAL A 86 -3.92 -8.62 -5.96
C VAL A 86 -3.36 -9.93 -6.49
N SER A 87 -3.81 -11.07 -5.99
CA SER A 87 -3.43 -12.39 -6.50
C SER A 87 -3.76 -12.53 -7.98
N ALA A 88 -4.97 -12.17 -8.38
CA ALA A 88 -5.39 -12.25 -9.78
C ALA A 88 -4.63 -11.25 -10.68
N ILE A 89 -4.36 -10.04 -10.20
CA ILE A 89 -3.53 -9.05 -10.92
C ILE A 89 -2.13 -9.62 -11.17
N LEU A 90 -1.48 -10.13 -10.13
CA LEU A 90 -0.11 -10.64 -10.23
C LEU A 90 -0.02 -11.89 -11.11
N ASP A 91 -1.06 -12.74 -11.10
CA ASP A 91 -1.12 -13.90 -11.98
C ASP A 91 -1.29 -13.49 -13.45
N GLN A 92 -2.21 -12.57 -13.78
CA GLN A 92 -2.35 -12.04 -15.14
C GLN A 92 -1.09 -11.34 -15.65
N LEU A 93 -0.38 -10.61 -14.79
CA LEU A 93 0.90 -10.00 -15.09
C LEU A 93 2.07 -11.00 -15.16
N ARG A 94 1.80 -12.27 -14.84
CA ARG A 94 2.78 -13.36 -14.76
C ARG A 94 3.96 -13.02 -13.85
N ILE A 95 3.67 -12.35 -12.75
CA ILE A 95 4.70 -11.98 -11.76
C ILE A 95 5.09 -13.22 -10.97
N ARG A 96 6.40 -13.49 -10.97
CA ARG A 96 7.02 -14.58 -10.21
C ARG A 96 8.34 -14.07 -9.61
N ARG A 97 8.65 -14.52 -8.41
CA ARG A 97 9.88 -14.22 -7.67
C ARG A 97 10.15 -12.72 -7.46
N ALA A 98 9.12 -11.88 -7.46
CA ALA A 98 9.25 -10.45 -7.23
C ALA A 98 9.78 -10.13 -5.82
N VAL A 99 10.33 -8.94 -5.64
CA VAL A 99 10.44 -8.31 -4.32
C VAL A 99 9.12 -7.60 -4.04
N GLY A 100 8.36 -8.10 -3.08
CA GLY A 100 7.12 -7.46 -2.66
C GLY A 100 7.40 -6.35 -1.65
N VAL A 101 6.91 -5.15 -1.91
CA VAL A 101 6.99 -4.00 -1.02
C VAL A 101 5.57 -3.59 -0.63
N GLY A 102 5.21 -3.75 0.62
CA GLY A 102 3.90 -3.40 1.12
C GLY A 102 3.96 -2.28 2.15
N HIS A 103 2.95 -1.40 2.15
CA HIS A 103 2.79 -0.41 3.19
C HIS A 103 1.38 -0.55 3.81
N SER A 104 1.31 -0.64 5.15
CA SER A 104 0.03 -0.62 5.86
C SER A 104 -0.93 -1.75 5.40
N MET A 105 -2.08 -1.40 4.84
CA MET A 105 -3.03 -2.31 4.19
C MET A 105 -2.38 -3.14 3.08
N GLY A 106 -1.57 -2.51 2.24
CA GLY A 106 -0.85 -3.21 1.17
C GLY A 106 0.11 -4.26 1.72
N ALA A 107 0.78 -3.99 2.84
CA ALA A 107 1.65 -4.95 3.52
C ALA A 107 0.86 -6.17 4.05
N HIS A 108 -0.29 -5.94 4.70
CA HIS A 108 -1.20 -7.01 5.09
C HIS A 108 -1.60 -7.88 3.89
N THR A 109 -1.99 -7.22 2.79
CA THR A 109 -2.41 -7.91 1.55
C THR A 109 -1.29 -8.78 1.00
N LEU A 110 -0.03 -8.28 0.94
CA LEU A 110 1.09 -9.06 0.43
C LEU A 110 1.47 -10.26 1.32
N VAL A 111 1.27 -10.19 2.63
CA VAL A 111 1.42 -11.36 3.53
C VAL A 111 0.44 -12.46 3.14
N GLN A 112 -0.82 -12.12 2.90
CA GLN A 112 -1.83 -13.10 2.48
C GLN A 112 -1.48 -13.68 1.10
N VAL A 113 -1.06 -12.85 0.13
CA VAL A 113 -0.63 -13.31 -1.19
C VAL A 113 0.55 -14.28 -1.08
N ALA A 114 1.58 -13.94 -0.32
CA ALA A 114 2.77 -14.78 -0.16
C ALA A 114 2.48 -16.13 0.52
N SER A 115 1.49 -16.16 1.39
CA SER A 115 1.09 -17.39 2.09
C SER A 115 0.35 -18.37 1.19
N GLU A 116 -0.43 -17.88 0.24
CA GLU A 116 -1.27 -18.69 -0.64
C GLU A 116 -0.65 -18.90 -2.03
N ASN A 117 0.25 -18.01 -2.45
CA ASN A 117 0.97 -18.05 -3.74
C ASN A 117 2.49 -17.92 -3.51
N PRO A 118 3.15 -18.94 -2.98
CA PRO A 118 4.54 -18.85 -2.50
C PRO A 118 5.57 -18.58 -3.60
N GLU A 119 5.22 -18.79 -4.87
CA GLU A 119 6.10 -18.54 -6.02
C GLU A 119 6.12 -17.09 -6.49
N VAL A 120 5.16 -16.26 -6.04
CA VAL A 120 5.02 -14.88 -6.49
C VAL A 120 6.16 -13.99 -6.00
N PHE A 121 6.57 -14.19 -4.75
CA PHE A 121 7.62 -13.37 -4.16
C PHE A 121 8.87 -14.20 -3.87
N SER A 122 10.03 -13.54 -3.97
CA SER A 122 11.31 -14.04 -3.47
C SER A 122 11.66 -13.44 -2.12
N ARG A 123 11.16 -12.24 -1.83
CA ARG A 123 11.34 -11.49 -0.57
C ARG A 123 10.16 -10.54 -0.35
N LEU A 124 9.94 -10.17 0.90
CA LEU A 124 8.98 -9.13 1.29
C LEU A 124 9.66 -8.05 2.14
N VAL A 125 9.38 -6.78 1.84
CA VAL A 125 9.69 -5.64 2.71
C VAL A 125 8.37 -4.95 3.05
N LEU A 126 7.99 -5.00 4.32
CA LEU A 126 6.66 -4.62 4.79
C LEU A 126 6.79 -3.43 5.74
N PHE A 127 6.45 -2.24 5.24
CA PHE A 127 6.42 -1.02 6.03
C PHE A 127 5.13 -0.96 6.84
N ASP A 128 5.28 -1.14 8.11
CA ASP A 128 4.26 -0.95 9.15
C ASP A 128 2.92 -1.64 8.82
N PRO A 129 2.95 -2.98 8.56
CA PRO A 129 1.76 -3.72 8.17
C PRO A 129 0.63 -3.59 9.21
N VAL A 130 -0.60 -3.35 8.76
CA VAL A 130 -1.78 -3.40 9.63
C VAL A 130 -2.10 -4.87 9.91
N ILE A 131 -1.27 -5.47 10.76
CA ILE A 131 -1.46 -6.79 11.37
C ILE A 131 -1.37 -6.58 12.87
N LEU A 132 -2.54 -6.38 13.47
CA LEU A 132 -2.69 -6.10 14.90
C LEU A 132 -2.37 -7.34 15.72
N ALA A 133 -2.27 -7.20 17.04
CA ALA A 133 -2.16 -8.37 17.92
C ALA A 133 -3.41 -9.26 17.83
N PRO A 134 -3.29 -10.58 18.05
CA PRO A 134 -4.38 -11.55 17.84
C PRO A 134 -5.67 -11.19 18.57
N GLU A 135 -5.57 -10.68 19.79
CA GLU A 135 -6.70 -10.27 20.62
C GLU A 135 -7.62 -9.23 19.98
N PHE A 136 -7.12 -8.41 19.06
CA PHE A 136 -7.94 -7.44 18.32
C PHE A 136 -8.79 -8.06 17.21
N TYR A 137 -8.59 -9.34 16.90
CA TYR A 137 -9.37 -10.10 15.93
C TYR A 137 -10.36 -11.07 16.58
N GLU A 138 -10.25 -11.31 17.89
CA GLU A 138 -11.12 -12.24 18.63
C GLU A 138 -12.58 -11.78 18.62
N ASP A 139 -12.82 -10.48 18.69
CA ASP A 139 -14.15 -9.85 18.57
C ASP A 139 -14.59 -9.69 17.11
N SER A 140 -14.21 -10.52 16.23
CA SER A 140 -14.43 -10.72 14.78
C SER A 140 -15.42 -9.81 14.02
N GLY A 141 -15.75 -8.64 14.56
CA GLY A 141 -16.63 -7.65 13.96
C GLY A 141 -15.86 -6.58 13.18
N ALA A 142 -16.53 -5.94 12.25
CA ALA A 142 -16.04 -4.71 11.66
C ALA A 142 -15.77 -3.67 12.76
N LEU A 143 -14.64 -2.96 12.66
CA LEU A 143 -14.29 -1.91 13.64
C LEU A 143 -15.32 -0.77 13.62
N TYR A 144 -15.96 -0.58 12.50
CA TYR A 144 -17.02 0.40 12.26
C TYR A 144 -18.19 -0.27 11.55
N THR A 145 -19.41 0.13 11.87
CA THR A 145 -20.65 -0.38 11.25
C THR A 145 -21.19 0.60 10.22
N SER A 146 -22.25 0.20 9.49
CA SER A 146 -22.98 1.10 8.61
C SER A 146 -23.58 2.30 9.36
N ASP A 147 -23.98 2.09 10.62
CA ASP A 147 -24.60 3.13 11.46
C ASP A 147 -23.57 4.07 12.09
N ALA A 148 -22.34 3.59 12.27
CA ALA A 148 -21.20 4.36 12.79
C ALA A 148 -19.96 4.14 11.89
N PRO A 149 -19.97 4.66 10.66
CA PRO A 149 -18.87 4.47 9.72
C PRO A 149 -17.61 5.20 10.18
N HIS A 150 -16.47 4.77 9.64
CA HIS A 150 -15.20 5.44 9.90
C HIS A 150 -15.27 6.93 9.57
N PRO A 151 -14.64 7.83 10.35
CA PRO A 151 -14.68 9.28 10.14
C PRO A 151 -14.29 9.77 8.73
N THR A 152 -13.50 8.99 7.97
CA THR A 152 -13.13 9.29 6.58
C THR A 152 -14.33 9.43 5.65
N ILE A 153 -15.50 8.89 6.00
CA ILE A 153 -16.75 9.08 5.25
C ILE A 153 -17.09 10.58 5.05
N ARG A 154 -16.60 11.44 5.94
CA ARG A 154 -16.83 12.89 5.92
C ARG A 154 -15.72 13.68 5.24
N ARG A 155 -14.77 13.01 4.58
CA ARG A 155 -13.72 13.70 3.82
C ARG A 155 -14.33 14.54 2.71
N LYS A 156 -13.76 15.71 2.46
CA LYS A 156 -14.12 16.52 1.29
C LYS A 156 -13.81 15.71 0.04
N ARG A 157 -14.84 15.48 -0.79
CA ARG A 157 -14.73 14.68 -2.01
C ARG A 157 -14.22 15.50 -3.19
N ASP A 158 -14.80 16.69 -3.38
CA ASP A 158 -14.62 17.50 -4.58
C ASP A 158 -13.60 18.61 -4.37
N PHE A 159 -12.81 18.87 -5.42
CA PHE A 159 -11.79 19.91 -5.47
C PHE A 159 -11.84 20.62 -6.82
N ASP A 160 -11.48 21.90 -6.83
CA ASP A 160 -11.42 22.67 -8.06
C ASP A 160 -10.17 22.30 -8.87
N SER A 161 -9.08 21.94 -8.19
CA SER A 161 -7.81 21.54 -8.81
C SER A 161 -6.94 20.74 -7.84
N PRO A 162 -5.87 20.08 -8.33
CA PRO A 162 -4.84 19.50 -7.47
C PRO A 162 -4.17 20.53 -6.57
N GLU A 163 -3.98 21.75 -7.04
CA GLU A 163 -3.40 22.87 -6.28
C GLU A 163 -4.29 23.24 -5.08
N ALA A 164 -5.62 23.28 -5.27
CA ALA A 164 -6.57 23.51 -4.19
C ALA A 164 -6.54 22.39 -3.14
N MET A 165 -6.27 21.13 -3.55
CA MET A 165 -6.05 20.03 -2.64
C MET A 165 -4.73 20.19 -1.87
N MET A 166 -3.65 20.59 -2.56
CA MET A 166 -2.35 20.87 -1.92
C MET A 166 -2.46 21.98 -0.88
N GLU A 167 -3.06 23.12 -1.22
CA GLU A 167 -3.26 24.23 -0.29
C GLU A 167 -4.03 23.77 0.97
N ARG A 168 -5.09 22.96 0.78
CA ARG A 168 -5.90 22.46 1.88
C ARG A 168 -5.14 21.55 2.83
N PHE A 169 -4.21 20.75 2.36
CA PHE A 169 -3.58 19.68 3.13
C PHE A 169 -2.13 19.97 3.54
N ALA A 170 -1.46 20.96 2.97
CA ALA A 170 -0.04 21.24 3.20
C ALA A 170 0.37 21.35 4.68
N THR A 171 -0.51 21.89 5.53
CA THR A 171 -0.24 22.08 6.96
C THR A 171 -0.95 21.07 7.87
N ARG A 172 -1.59 20.06 7.30
CA ARG A 172 -2.37 19.07 8.04
C ARG A 172 -1.64 17.75 8.15
N ASP A 173 -1.54 17.23 9.34
CA ASP A 173 -1.09 15.86 9.56
C ASP A 173 -2.07 14.86 8.91
N PRO A 174 -1.55 13.78 8.33
CA PRO A 174 -0.13 13.41 8.23
C PRO A 174 0.61 14.03 7.03
N TYR A 175 -0.06 14.77 6.15
CA TYR A 175 0.50 15.26 4.88
C TYR A 175 1.65 16.24 5.06
N SER A 176 1.64 17.00 6.17
CA SER A 176 2.73 17.93 6.55
C SER A 176 4.07 17.23 6.82
N LEU A 177 4.06 15.90 7.04
CA LEU A 177 5.25 15.09 7.27
C LEU A 177 5.87 14.55 5.99
N PHE A 178 5.12 14.57 4.88
CA PHE A 178 5.59 14.00 3.62
C PHE A 178 6.63 14.88 2.96
N THR A 179 7.56 14.28 2.22
CA THR A 179 8.42 15.08 1.35
C THR A 179 7.58 15.83 0.33
N PRO A 180 8.03 17.01 -0.14
CA PRO A 180 7.29 17.82 -1.13
C PRO A 180 6.89 17.01 -2.37
N ARG A 181 7.79 16.14 -2.86
CA ARG A 181 7.53 15.30 -4.03
C ARG A 181 6.41 14.28 -3.78
N VAL A 182 6.43 13.58 -2.65
CA VAL A 182 5.39 12.60 -2.30
C VAL A 182 4.05 13.30 -2.11
N PHE A 183 4.04 14.46 -1.46
CA PHE A 183 2.83 15.24 -1.25
C PHE A 183 2.23 15.75 -2.57
N GLU A 184 3.06 16.22 -3.49
CA GLU A 184 2.63 16.61 -4.84
C GLU A 184 2.05 15.42 -5.61
N ASP A 185 2.75 14.28 -5.63
CA ASP A 185 2.27 13.05 -6.27
C ASP A 185 0.93 12.59 -5.67
N TYR A 186 0.78 12.66 -4.33
CA TYR A 186 -0.48 12.34 -3.66
C TYR A 186 -1.64 13.22 -4.15
N CYS A 187 -1.45 14.54 -4.23
CA CYS A 187 -2.51 15.46 -4.63
C CYS A 187 -2.83 15.36 -6.13
N ARG A 188 -1.81 15.30 -6.99
CA ARG A 188 -2.01 15.27 -8.45
C ARG A 188 -2.61 13.98 -8.95
N HIS A 189 -2.22 12.85 -8.40
CA HIS A 189 -2.68 11.53 -8.84
C HIS A 189 -3.81 10.96 -7.98
N GLY A 190 -4.06 11.54 -6.82
CA GLY A 190 -5.18 11.18 -5.93
C GLY A 190 -6.51 11.82 -6.30
N LEU A 191 -6.57 12.53 -7.42
CA LEU A 191 -7.78 13.14 -7.95
C LEU A 191 -8.11 12.56 -9.33
N ARG A 192 -9.40 12.51 -9.66
CA ARG A 192 -9.95 12.18 -10.99
C ARG A 192 -10.71 13.39 -11.51
N GLU A 193 -10.51 13.73 -12.79
CA GLU A 193 -11.33 14.74 -13.46
C GLU A 193 -12.78 14.26 -13.57
N LYS A 194 -13.73 15.15 -13.33
CA LYS A 194 -15.15 14.90 -13.51
C LYS A 194 -15.60 15.36 -14.90
N PRO A 195 -16.59 14.68 -15.52
CA PRO A 195 -17.09 15.04 -16.84
C PRO A 195 -17.67 16.46 -16.92
N ASP A 196 -18.20 16.95 -15.80
CA ASP A 196 -18.80 18.30 -15.64
C ASP A 196 -17.81 19.35 -15.15
N GLY A 197 -16.53 19.02 -15.06
CA GLY A 197 -15.44 19.86 -14.60
C GLY A 197 -15.12 19.71 -13.14
N GLY A 198 -13.92 20.21 -12.75
CA GLY A 198 -13.36 19.98 -11.44
C GLY A 198 -12.88 18.54 -11.22
N PHE A 199 -12.62 18.20 -9.99
CA PHE A 199 -12.00 16.93 -9.60
C PHE A 199 -12.72 16.30 -8.41
N GLU A 200 -12.63 14.99 -8.32
CA GLU A 200 -13.05 14.24 -7.14
C GLU A 200 -11.91 13.34 -6.63
N LEU A 201 -11.97 12.98 -5.34
CA LEU A 201 -11.03 12.02 -4.77
C LEU A 201 -11.08 10.69 -5.52
N ALA A 202 -9.93 10.23 -5.96
CA ALA A 202 -9.77 8.92 -6.62
C ALA A 202 -10.16 7.75 -5.71
N CYS A 203 -9.88 7.87 -4.40
CA CYS A 203 -10.46 7.00 -3.39
C CYS A 203 -11.67 7.70 -2.76
N ALA A 204 -12.87 7.29 -3.14
CA ALA A 204 -14.10 7.86 -2.59
C ALA A 204 -14.16 7.68 -1.06
N PRO A 205 -14.69 8.65 -0.31
CA PRO A 205 -14.80 8.56 1.15
C PRO A 205 -15.47 7.27 1.66
N GLU A 206 -16.48 6.77 0.95
CA GLU A 206 -17.19 5.54 1.28
C GLU A 206 -16.31 4.31 1.08
N MET A 207 -15.49 4.31 0.04
CA MET A 207 -14.52 3.24 -0.21
C MET A 207 -13.46 3.21 0.90
N GLU A 208 -12.87 4.35 1.21
CA GLU A 208 -11.86 4.47 2.27
C GLU A 208 -12.43 4.05 3.64
N ALA A 209 -13.65 4.52 3.96
CA ALA A 209 -14.33 4.17 5.21
C ALA A 209 -14.60 2.66 5.30
N SER A 210 -15.00 2.00 4.20
CA SER A 210 -15.22 0.55 4.17
C SER A 210 -13.94 -0.24 4.42
N VAL A 211 -12.80 0.21 3.86
CA VAL A 211 -11.50 -0.44 4.09
C VAL A 211 -11.10 -0.35 5.57
N TYR A 212 -11.24 0.81 6.19
CA TYR A 212 -10.98 0.95 7.63
C TYR A 212 -11.95 0.12 8.47
N GLY A 213 -13.24 0.11 8.10
CA GLY A 213 -14.26 -0.70 8.76
C GLY A 213 -13.92 -2.17 8.77
N ALA A 214 -13.43 -2.68 7.64
CA ALA A 214 -13.10 -4.09 7.47
C ALA A 214 -11.70 -4.48 7.99
N SER A 215 -10.94 -3.58 8.62
CA SER A 215 -9.52 -3.80 8.95
C SER A 215 -9.23 -4.95 9.92
N ARG A 216 -10.23 -5.40 10.69
CA ARG A 216 -10.11 -6.55 11.62
C ARG A 216 -10.83 -7.81 11.16
N THR A 217 -11.38 -7.84 9.96
CA THR A 217 -12.19 -8.99 9.50
C THR A 217 -11.34 -10.19 9.10
N ASN A 218 -10.09 -10.00 8.69
CA ASN A 218 -9.19 -11.08 8.31
C ASN A 218 -8.46 -11.69 9.52
N SER A 219 -9.16 -12.39 10.40
CA SER A 219 -8.59 -13.06 11.57
C SER A 219 -7.55 -14.14 11.22
N GLY A 220 -7.64 -14.72 10.01
CA GLY A 220 -6.68 -15.70 9.51
C GLY A 220 -5.29 -15.16 9.15
N ILE A 221 -5.05 -13.85 9.27
CA ILE A 221 -3.77 -13.24 8.84
C ILE A 221 -2.55 -13.74 9.62
N HIS A 222 -2.71 -14.09 10.90
CA HIS A 222 -1.61 -14.66 11.70
C HIS A 222 -1.22 -16.06 11.22
N ASP A 223 -2.19 -16.88 10.81
CA ASP A 223 -1.93 -18.19 10.22
C ASP A 223 -1.31 -18.07 8.82
N ALA A 224 -1.74 -17.04 8.06
CA ALA A 224 -1.08 -16.69 6.81
C ALA A 224 0.38 -16.31 7.04
N ALA A 225 0.67 -15.43 8.01
CA ALA A 225 2.03 -15.03 8.36
C ALA A 225 2.93 -16.22 8.71
N ARG A 226 2.44 -17.20 9.48
CA ARG A 226 3.18 -18.44 9.80
C ARG A 226 3.52 -19.30 8.59
N LYS A 227 2.79 -19.16 7.48
CA LYS A 227 3.01 -19.92 6.23
C LYS A 227 3.96 -19.22 5.27
N VAL A 228 4.27 -17.93 5.46
CA VAL A 228 5.19 -17.18 4.59
C VAL A 228 6.61 -17.67 4.80
N LYS A 229 7.16 -18.35 3.80
CA LYS A 229 8.51 -18.96 3.86
C LYS A 229 9.61 -18.06 3.31
N VAL A 230 9.26 -17.06 2.50
CA VAL A 230 10.25 -16.16 1.92
C VAL A 230 10.82 -15.22 2.96
N PRO A 231 12.10 -14.81 2.87
CA PRO A 231 12.66 -13.79 3.73
C PRO A 231 11.79 -12.55 3.75
N THR A 232 11.41 -12.11 4.95
CA THR A 232 10.45 -11.02 5.15
C THR A 232 10.99 -10.04 6.19
N LEU A 233 11.17 -8.79 5.79
CA LEU A 233 11.54 -7.69 6.68
C LEU A 233 10.28 -6.91 7.07
N ILE A 234 10.01 -6.83 8.37
CA ILE A 234 8.97 -5.98 8.95
C ILE A 234 9.66 -4.69 9.42
N VAL A 235 9.33 -3.58 8.77
CA VAL A 235 9.82 -2.24 9.18
C VAL A 235 8.72 -1.57 9.99
N ARG A 236 8.94 -1.41 11.29
CA ARG A 236 7.95 -0.86 12.21
C ARG A 236 8.28 0.56 12.61
N ALA A 237 7.29 1.44 12.52
CA ALA A 237 7.35 2.79 13.03
C ALA A 237 7.40 2.85 14.56
N GLN A 238 7.39 4.05 15.11
CA GLN A 238 7.33 4.30 16.55
C GLN A 238 6.19 3.50 17.20
N GLN A 239 6.49 2.85 18.31
CA GLN A 239 5.50 2.17 19.12
C GLN A 239 4.81 3.16 20.07
N GLY A 240 3.51 2.96 20.30
CA GLY A 240 2.72 3.81 21.21
C GLY A 240 1.42 3.15 21.63
N LYS A 241 0.69 3.82 22.51
CA LYS A 241 -0.62 3.36 23.00
C LYS A 241 -1.79 3.91 22.17
N SER A 242 -1.56 4.95 21.37
CA SER A 242 -2.59 5.50 20.50
C SER A 242 -2.67 4.69 19.20
N MET A 243 -3.89 4.58 18.66
CA MET A 243 -4.11 3.96 17.33
C MET A 243 -4.19 5.05 16.26
N ASP A 244 -3.34 6.07 16.37
CA ASP A 244 -3.21 7.10 15.35
C ASP A 244 -2.03 6.81 14.40
N PHE A 245 -1.93 7.60 13.33
CA PHE A 245 -0.88 7.44 12.33
C PHE A 245 0.55 7.72 12.87
N LYS A 246 0.70 8.26 14.07
CA LYS A 246 2.01 8.54 14.68
C LYS A 246 2.64 7.29 15.26
N THR A 247 1.85 6.25 15.46
CA THR A 247 2.30 4.99 16.05
C THR A 247 2.03 3.81 15.14
N SER A 248 2.87 2.80 15.27
CA SER A 248 2.77 1.56 14.50
C SER A 248 1.54 0.74 14.91
N PRO A 249 0.68 0.34 13.97
CA PRO A 249 -0.37 -0.64 14.22
C PRO A 249 0.15 -2.09 14.21
N THR A 250 1.41 -2.28 13.83
CA THR A 250 1.98 -3.62 13.66
C THR A 250 2.20 -4.29 15.00
N TRP A 251 1.71 -5.51 15.14
CA TRP A 251 2.00 -6.36 16.30
C TRP A 251 3.52 -6.57 16.46
N PRO A 252 4.12 -6.20 17.62
CA PRO A 252 5.56 -6.28 17.80
C PRO A 252 6.17 -7.68 17.68
N LYS A 253 5.34 -8.72 17.81
CA LYS A 253 5.77 -10.12 17.68
C LYS A 253 5.56 -10.70 16.28
N LEU A 254 5.11 -9.89 15.31
CA LEU A 254 4.77 -10.39 13.98
C LEU A 254 5.94 -11.10 13.30
N ALA A 255 7.13 -10.51 13.31
CA ALA A 255 8.31 -11.11 12.71
C ALA A 255 8.66 -12.48 13.33
N SER A 256 8.45 -12.64 14.64
CA SER A 256 8.80 -13.86 15.37
C SER A 256 7.90 -15.07 15.05
N ILE A 257 6.73 -14.85 14.45
CA ILE A 257 5.85 -15.93 14.01
C ILE A 257 6.07 -16.34 12.56
N MET A 258 6.82 -15.54 11.79
CA MET A 258 7.16 -15.81 10.39
C MET A 258 8.43 -16.65 10.30
N PRO A 259 8.46 -17.74 9.52
CA PRO A 259 9.62 -18.66 9.44
C PRO A 259 10.95 -17.98 9.09
N ALA A 260 10.92 -16.93 8.29
CA ALA A 260 12.09 -16.14 7.89
C ALA A 260 11.82 -14.62 8.09
N GLY A 261 11.20 -14.27 9.21
CA GLY A 261 10.85 -12.90 9.57
C GLY A 261 11.98 -12.18 10.29
N GLU A 262 12.30 -10.99 9.83
CA GLU A 262 13.20 -10.03 10.47
C GLU A 262 12.42 -8.78 10.89
N ASP A 263 12.82 -8.15 11.99
CA ASP A 263 12.20 -6.95 12.53
C ASP A 263 13.17 -5.78 12.53
N LEU A 264 12.79 -4.67 11.91
CA LEU A 264 13.49 -3.40 11.92
C LEU A 264 12.62 -2.32 12.57
N SER A 265 12.97 -1.93 13.78
CA SER A 265 12.28 -0.83 14.48
C SER A 265 12.83 0.52 14.05
N ARG A 266 11.92 1.43 13.70
CA ARG A 266 12.21 2.84 13.34
C ARG A 266 11.43 3.77 14.28
N PRO A 267 11.90 3.93 15.54
CA PRO A 267 11.22 4.76 16.53
C PRO A 267 11.27 6.26 16.20
N ASP A 268 12.09 6.65 15.24
CA ASP A 268 12.25 8.00 14.69
C ASP A 268 11.26 8.32 13.56
N ARG A 269 10.39 7.37 13.19
CA ARG A 269 9.43 7.49 12.07
C ARG A 269 7.99 7.23 12.54
N THR A 270 7.04 7.79 11.78
CA THR A 270 5.61 7.48 11.94
C THR A 270 5.18 6.35 11.01
N HIS A 271 3.90 5.99 11.06
CA HIS A 271 3.28 5.03 10.13
C HIS A 271 3.54 5.37 8.65
N PHE A 272 3.84 6.63 8.33
CA PHE A 272 4.09 7.10 6.97
C PHE A 272 5.57 7.19 6.60
N HIS A 273 6.46 6.44 7.27
CA HIS A 273 7.88 6.38 6.97
C HIS A 273 8.22 6.40 5.45
N PRO A 274 7.59 5.61 4.56
CA PRO A 274 7.91 5.65 3.14
C PRO A 274 7.63 6.99 2.44
N PHE A 275 6.83 7.85 3.05
CA PHE A 275 6.47 9.17 2.55
C PHE A 275 7.26 10.30 3.21
N GLU A 276 7.67 10.07 4.46
CA GLU A 276 8.53 10.99 5.21
C GLU A 276 9.98 10.96 4.70
N ASP A 277 10.44 9.75 4.30
CA ASP A 277 11.81 9.52 3.86
C ASP A 277 11.85 8.39 2.81
N PRO A 278 11.46 8.71 1.57
CA PRO A 278 11.45 7.72 0.49
C PRO A 278 12.85 7.22 0.11
N GLU A 279 13.91 8.00 0.38
CA GLU A 279 15.29 7.59 0.12
C GLU A 279 15.72 6.51 1.11
N ASP A 280 15.43 6.67 2.40
CA ASP A 280 15.69 5.65 3.41
C ASP A 280 14.86 4.39 3.16
N ALA A 281 13.59 4.55 2.78
CA ALA A 281 12.75 3.42 2.40
C ALA A 281 13.33 2.65 1.21
N ALA A 282 13.78 3.36 0.16
CA ALA A 282 14.43 2.74 -1.00
C ALA A 282 15.74 2.03 -0.62
N ARG A 283 16.55 2.62 0.25
CA ARG A 283 17.77 2.00 0.76
C ARG A 283 17.48 0.70 1.50
N ILE A 284 16.50 0.69 2.40
CA ILE A 284 16.07 -0.52 3.13
C ILE A 284 15.62 -1.62 2.14
N ILE A 285 14.83 -1.25 1.14
CA ILE A 285 14.39 -2.20 0.10
C ILE A 285 15.59 -2.77 -0.66
N ALA A 286 16.52 -1.91 -1.09
CA ALA A 286 17.70 -2.32 -1.86
C ALA A 286 18.60 -3.27 -1.06
N GLU A 287 18.92 -2.92 0.18
CA GLU A 287 19.75 -3.71 1.07
C GLU A 287 19.14 -5.10 1.35
N PHE A 288 17.84 -5.16 1.59
CA PHE A 288 17.18 -6.44 1.85
C PHE A 288 17.01 -7.28 0.59
N ALA A 289 16.73 -6.65 -0.55
CA ALA A 289 16.58 -7.34 -1.83
C ALA A 289 17.91 -7.96 -2.34
N ALA A 290 19.05 -7.42 -1.92
CA ALA A 290 20.38 -7.89 -2.33
C ALA A 290 20.90 -9.11 -1.53
N ARG A 291 20.27 -9.46 -0.41
CA ARG A 291 20.63 -10.61 0.43
C ARG A 291 20.15 -11.91 -0.22
#